data_99f2457df3d85606fe8f800b10e24e9d
#
_entry.id   99f2457df3d85606fe8f800b10e24e9d
#
_cell.length_a   1.000
_cell.length_b   1.000
_cell.length_c   1.000
_cell.angle_alpha   90.00
_cell.angle_beta   90.00
_cell.angle_gamma   90.00
#
_symmetry.space_group_name_H-M   'P 1'
#
loop_
_entity.id
_entity.type
_entity.pdbx_description
1 polymer ?
#
loop_
_entity_poly.entity_id
_entity_poly.type
_entity_poly.pdbx_seq_one_letter_code
_entity_poly.pdbx_strand_id
1 'polypeptide(L)'
;MTALLDSAALDQADDSGTTLVRLLRAEFMKLRTTSTGWLFLITFVVFTAMALTINGFGNHSLLYPEQGLVSPAQALAQTAQARSPAGVAAIAASMMTSGRLFGVIFALLLGVVIVTSEFANQTAAVTFVTVPRRTTVIGAKVAAGACCGALFWLVGTVLAAVATPPFLYTQHISASLAGWTVARSVLLNLLAFVAWGVFGLGLGAVLRSQLGAVVAAIAVYAGSFGAILVFTALYNLFHQGWMLGAPVIAPAVASEVMTTSGQAFPNAPPAWVGGVIMIGYTVALVAGGIALTRRRDVI
;
A
#
# COMPACT_ATOMS: atom_id res chain seq x y z
N MET A 1 -1.16 -50.22 0.90
CA MET A 1 -1.12 -49.31 -0.24
C MET A 1 -1.45 -47.85 0.14
N THR A 2 -2.38 -47.64 1.05
CA THR A 2 -2.75 -46.28 1.57
C THR A 2 -1.62 -45.60 2.37
N ALA A 3 -0.86 -46.31 3.19
CA ALA A 3 0.23 -45.77 4.02
C ALA A 3 1.43 -45.25 3.19
N LEU A 4 1.69 -45.86 2.02
CA LEU A 4 2.76 -45.43 1.11
C LEU A 4 2.35 -44.17 0.32
N LEU A 5 1.05 -43.98 0.07
CA LEU A 5 0.53 -42.75 -0.56
C LEU A 5 0.54 -41.56 0.42
N ASP A 6 0.29 -41.82 1.71
CA ASP A 6 0.33 -40.81 2.76
C ASP A 6 1.78 -40.35 3.05
N SER A 7 2.74 -41.29 3.09
CA SER A 7 4.17 -40.93 3.29
C SER A 7 4.73 -40.13 2.12
N ALA A 8 4.36 -40.48 0.88
CA ALA A 8 4.76 -39.72 -0.32
C ALA A 8 4.14 -38.33 -0.37
N ALA A 9 2.92 -38.16 0.13
CA ALA A 9 2.26 -36.87 0.24
C ALA A 9 2.90 -35.97 1.32
N LEU A 10 3.31 -36.56 2.45
CA LEU A 10 4.02 -35.85 3.53
C LEU A 10 5.44 -35.44 3.09
N ASP A 11 6.19 -36.32 2.40
CA ASP A 11 7.49 -35.97 1.83
C ASP A 11 7.40 -34.88 0.76
N GLN A 12 6.36 -34.88 -0.08
CA GLN A 12 6.13 -33.81 -1.07
C GLN A 12 5.73 -32.50 -0.42
N ALA A 13 5.02 -32.51 0.71
CA ALA A 13 4.66 -31.30 1.45
C ALA A 13 5.89 -30.68 2.15
N ASP A 14 6.76 -31.50 2.72
CA ASP A 14 7.99 -31.04 3.39
C ASP A 14 9.02 -30.50 2.38
N ASP A 15 9.16 -31.13 1.21
CA ASP A 15 10.03 -30.65 0.13
C ASP A 15 9.51 -29.34 -0.49
N SER A 16 8.19 -29.13 -0.54
CA SER A 16 7.60 -27.88 -1.03
C SER A 16 7.81 -26.71 -0.06
N GLY A 17 7.73 -26.94 1.24
CA GLY A 17 7.97 -25.94 2.28
C GLY A 17 9.43 -25.48 2.30
N THR A 18 10.37 -26.41 2.24
CA THR A 18 11.81 -26.13 2.18
C THR A 18 12.18 -25.38 0.91
N THR A 19 11.57 -25.69 -0.22
CA THR A 19 11.77 -25.01 -1.51
C THR A 19 11.25 -23.56 -1.47
N LEU A 20 10.07 -23.32 -0.89
CA LEU A 20 9.50 -21.96 -0.76
C LEU A 20 10.39 -21.06 0.10
N VAL A 21 10.84 -21.55 1.25
CA VAL A 21 11.74 -20.79 2.16
C VAL A 21 13.08 -20.48 1.47
N ARG A 22 13.66 -21.41 0.72
CA ARG A 22 14.88 -21.17 -0.05
C ARG A 22 14.68 -20.11 -1.13
N LEU A 23 13.56 -20.14 -1.84
CA LEU A 23 13.22 -19.13 -2.85
C LEU A 23 13.00 -17.74 -2.23
N LEU A 24 12.28 -17.66 -1.11
CA LEU A 24 12.12 -16.40 -0.37
C LEU A 24 13.46 -15.83 0.07
N ARG A 25 14.32 -16.68 0.64
CA ARG A 25 15.66 -16.27 1.07
C ARG A 25 16.50 -15.75 -0.10
N ALA A 26 16.37 -16.36 -1.27
CA ALA A 26 17.06 -15.90 -2.49
C ALA A 26 16.52 -14.52 -2.94
N GLU A 27 15.20 -14.27 -2.91
CA GLU A 27 14.62 -12.97 -3.25
C GLU A 27 15.09 -11.87 -2.27
N PHE A 28 15.09 -12.14 -0.96
CA PHE A 28 15.61 -11.20 0.04
C PHE A 28 17.12 -10.95 -0.11
N MET A 29 17.89 -11.97 -0.47
CA MET A 29 19.32 -11.81 -0.72
C MET A 29 19.56 -10.87 -1.92
N LYS A 30 18.80 -11.02 -3.02
CA LYS A 30 18.87 -10.11 -4.17
C LYS A 30 18.61 -8.66 -3.75
N LEU A 31 17.56 -8.41 -2.97
CA LEU A 31 17.21 -7.06 -2.49
C LEU A 31 18.28 -6.46 -1.57
N ARG A 32 18.88 -7.28 -0.69
CA ARG A 32 19.90 -6.85 0.24
C ARG A 32 21.24 -6.53 -0.44
N THR A 33 21.59 -7.30 -1.48
CA THR A 33 22.89 -7.17 -2.18
C THR A 33 22.88 -6.14 -3.30
N THR A 34 21.68 -5.69 -3.73
CA THR A 34 21.56 -4.65 -4.76
C THR A 34 21.44 -3.26 -4.13
N SER A 35 22.10 -2.28 -4.74
CA SER A 35 21.97 -0.86 -4.37
C SER A 35 20.53 -0.35 -4.45
N THR A 36 19.73 -0.94 -5.32
CA THR A 36 18.31 -0.57 -5.52
C THR A 36 17.49 -0.70 -4.24
N GLY A 37 17.63 -1.79 -3.48
CA GLY A 37 16.88 -1.99 -2.22
C GLY A 37 17.18 -0.91 -1.18
N TRP A 38 18.47 -0.56 -1.01
CA TRP A 38 18.89 0.49 -0.08
C TRP A 38 18.47 1.88 -0.52
N LEU A 39 18.54 2.17 -1.83
CA LEU A 39 18.10 3.44 -2.39
C LEU A 39 16.59 3.64 -2.14
N PHE A 40 15.77 2.61 -2.39
CA PHE A 40 14.34 2.66 -2.10
C PHE A 40 14.07 2.89 -0.61
N LEU A 41 14.78 2.21 0.28
CA LEU A 41 14.58 2.36 1.73
C LEU A 41 14.97 3.78 2.21
N ILE A 42 16.13 4.30 1.80
CA ILE A 42 16.58 5.64 2.18
C ILE A 42 15.60 6.70 1.65
N THR A 43 15.23 6.60 0.38
CA THR A 43 14.29 7.54 -0.23
C THR A 43 12.93 7.47 0.45
N PHE A 44 12.45 6.26 0.78
CA PHE A 44 11.22 6.06 1.55
C PHE A 44 11.26 6.75 2.93
N VAL A 45 12.37 6.65 3.67
CA VAL A 45 12.53 7.32 4.97
C VAL A 45 12.43 8.84 4.82
N VAL A 46 13.10 9.41 3.80
CA VAL A 46 13.04 10.85 3.51
C VAL A 46 11.59 11.29 3.18
N PHE A 47 10.92 10.56 2.29
CA PHE A 47 9.54 10.87 1.92
C PHE A 47 8.55 10.64 3.08
N THR A 48 8.82 9.68 3.97
CA THR A 48 8.02 9.50 5.18
C THR A 48 8.17 10.66 6.14
N ALA A 49 9.39 11.17 6.34
CA ALA A 49 9.63 12.37 7.14
C ALA A 49 8.91 13.59 6.55
N MET A 50 8.96 13.76 5.23
CA MET A 50 8.21 14.81 4.53
C MET A 50 6.70 14.65 4.71
N ALA A 51 6.16 13.41 4.58
CA ALA A 51 4.75 13.14 4.80
C ALA A 51 4.29 13.44 6.23
N LEU A 52 5.10 13.09 7.23
CA LEU A 52 4.85 13.44 8.64
C LEU A 52 4.79 14.96 8.84
N THR A 53 5.69 15.71 8.20
CA THR A 53 5.70 17.18 8.26
C THR A 53 4.44 17.75 7.61
N ILE A 54 4.10 17.33 6.38
CA ILE A 54 2.90 17.79 5.67
C ILE A 54 1.64 17.49 6.48
N ASN A 55 1.52 16.27 7.01
CA ASN A 55 0.35 15.86 7.79
C ASN A 55 0.30 16.60 9.14
N GLY A 56 1.46 16.85 9.76
CA GLY A 56 1.56 17.68 10.96
C GLY A 56 1.04 19.10 10.72
N PHE A 57 1.45 19.76 9.63
CA PHE A 57 0.90 21.06 9.25
C PHE A 57 -0.60 21.01 8.97
N GLY A 58 -1.09 19.99 8.25
CA GLY A 58 -2.52 19.82 7.99
C GLY A 58 -3.32 19.66 9.28
N ASN A 59 -2.87 18.83 10.21
CA ASN A 59 -3.52 18.65 11.51
C ASN A 59 -3.40 19.90 12.40
N HIS A 60 -2.29 20.64 12.32
CA HIS A 60 -2.14 21.92 13.02
C HIS A 60 -3.18 22.95 12.52
N SER A 61 -3.38 23.09 11.21
CA SER A 61 -4.37 24.01 10.64
C SER A 61 -5.82 23.64 10.97
N LEU A 62 -6.12 22.36 11.23
CA LEU A 62 -7.42 21.93 11.75
C LEU A 62 -7.65 22.39 13.21
N LEU A 63 -6.59 22.39 14.02
CA LEU A 63 -6.65 22.79 15.42
C LEU A 63 -6.57 24.29 15.64
N TYR A 64 -5.91 25.00 14.72
CA TYR A 64 -5.67 26.44 14.75
C TYR A 64 -5.91 27.05 13.35
N PRO A 65 -7.19 27.16 12.93
CA PRO A 65 -7.54 27.71 11.62
C PRO A 65 -7.05 29.16 11.49
N GLU A 66 -6.41 29.49 10.38
CA GLU A 66 -5.95 30.86 10.12
C GLU A 66 -7.13 31.82 9.90
N GLN A 67 -7.05 32.99 10.54
CA GLN A 67 -8.06 34.03 10.41
C GLN A 67 -8.08 34.53 8.96
N GLY A 68 -9.29 34.58 8.38
CA GLY A 68 -9.49 35.05 7.01
C GLY A 68 -9.64 33.98 5.94
N LEU A 69 -9.21 32.73 6.19
CA LEU A 69 -9.43 31.62 5.25
C LEU A 69 -10.81 30.96 5.42
N VAL A 70 -11.34 31.00 6.62
CA VAL A 70 -12.67 30.45 6.97
C VAL A 70 -13.46 31.44 7.81
N SER A 71 -14.80 31.36 7.78
CA SER A 71 -15.62 32.22 8.64
C SER A 71 -15.41 31.88 10.13
N PRO A 72 -15.58 32.84 11.06
CA PRO A 72 -15.38 32.58 12.48
C PRO A 72 -16.24 31.43 13.02
N ALA A 73 -17.47 31.26 12.54
CA ALA A 73 -18.35 30.17 12.92
C ALA A 73 -17.83 28.81 12.42
N GLN A 74 -17.31 28.76 11.20
CA GLN A 74 -16.68 27.53 10.64
C GLN A 74 -15.39 27.18 11.39
N ALA A 75 -14.54 28.16 11.72
CA ALA A 75 -13.33 27.96 12.49
C ALA A 75 -13.64 27.37 13.87
N LEU A 76 -14.64 27.88 14.58
CA LEU A 76 -15.08 27.35 15.86
C LEU A 76 -15.60 25.91 15.75
N ALA A 77 -16.44 25.62 14.77
CA ALA A 77 -16.98 24.28 14.54
C ALA A 77 -15.87 23.28 14.20
N GLN A 78 -14.94 23.65 13.33
CA GLN A 78 -13.80 22.82 12.94
C GLN A 78 -12.89 22.52 14.11
N THR A 79 -12.52 23.52 14.91
CA THR A 79 -11.68 23.35 16.10
C THR A 79 -12.38 22.50 17.16
N ALA A 80 -13.67 22.73 17.41
CA ALA A 80 -14.45 21.93 18.36
C ALA A 80 -14.51 20.46 17.93
N GLN A 81 -14.72 20.19 16.64
CA GLN A 81 -14.71 18.84 16.10
C GLN A 81 -13.30 18.20 16.20
N ALA A 82 -12.24 18.92 15.85
CA ALA A 82 -10.87 18.41 15.93
C ALA A 82 -10.43 18.10 17.38
N ARG A 83 -10.90 18.89 18.34
CA ARG A 83 -10.62 18.69 19.79
C ARG A 83 -11.57 17.71 20.45
N SER A 84 -12.60 17.20 19.78
CA SER A 84 -13.45 16.14 20.32
C SER A 84 -12.65 14.85 20.53
N PRO A 85 -13.06 13.94 21.43
CA PRO A 85 -12.36 12.66 21.60
C PRO A 85 -12.19 11.86 20.30
N ALA A 86 -13.19 11.90 19.42
CA ALA A 86 -13.14 11.26 18.11
C ALA A 86 -12.17 11.96 17.16
N GLY A 87 -12.15 13.31 17.15
CA GLY A 87 -11.23 14.11 16.34
C GLY A 87 -9.77 13.91 16.75
N VAL A 88 -9.50 13.92 18.06
CA VAL A 88 -8.17 13.68 18.61
C VAL A 88 -7.67 12.26 18.24
N ALA A 89 -8.55 11.25 18.33
CA ALA A 89 -8.22 9.89 17.92
C ALA A 89 -7.96 9.80 16.40
N ALA A 90 -8.71 10.55 15.58
CA ALA A 90 -8.51 10.63 14.13
C ALA A 90 -7.18 11.32 13.77
N ILE A 91 -6.81 12.41 14.47
CA ILE A 91 -5.52 13.08 14.31
C ILE A 91 -4.38 12.12 14.65
N ALA A 92 -4.46 11.42 15.79
CA ALA A 92 -3.45 10.44 16.18
C ALA A 92 -3.33 9.31 15.13
N ALA A 93 -4.45 8.79 14.63
CA ALA A 93 -4.48 7.76 13.59
C ALA A 93 -3.87 8.27 12.27
N SER A 94 -4.19 9.51 11.86
CA SER A 94 -3.63 10.11 10.63
C SER A 94 -2.13 10.32 10.74
N MET A 95 -1.63 10.77 11.87
CA MET A 95 -0.18 10.90 12.13
C MET A 95 0.51 9.54 12.07
N MET A 96 -0.03 8.50 12.74
CA MET A 96 0.53 7.15 12.76
C MET A 96 0.56 6.48 11.38
N THR A 97 -0.27 6.93 10.44
CA THR A 97 -0.35 6.39 9.07
C THR A 97 0.21 7.33 8.00
N SER A 98 0.86 8.43 8.39
CA SER A 98 1.38 9.47 7.49
C SER A 98 2.31 8.92 6.40
N GLY A 99 3.16 7.93 6.73
CA GLY A 99 4.08 7.30 5.78
C GLY A 99 3.39 6.71 4.55
N ARG A 100 2.08 6.47 4.59
CA ARG A 100 1.31 5.95 3.46
C ARG A 100 1.26 6.92 2.27
N LEU A 101 1.22 8.23 2.49
CA LEU A 101 1.06 9.23 1.44
C LEU A 101 2.01 9.03 0.25
N PHE A 102 3.28 8.72 0.55
CA PHE A 102 4.28 8.40 -0.48
C PHE A 102 4.73 6.94 -0.40
N GLY A 103 4.57 6.30 0.76
CA GLY A 103 5.17 5.01 1.04
C GLY A 103 4.64 3.87 0.19
N VAL A 104 3.35 3.86 -0.11
CA VAL A 104 2.74 2.80 -0.92
C VAL A 104 3.28 2.77 -2.36
N ILE A 105 3.74 3.91 -2.91
CA ILE A 105 4.37 3.94 -4.23
C ILE A 105 5.72 3.22 -4.21
N PHE A 106 6.47 3.28 -3.10
CA PHE A 106 7.72 2.53 -2.96
C PHE A 106 7.47 1.02 -2.88
N ALA A 107 6.43 0.59 -2.14
CA ALA A 107 6.01 -0.81 -2.11
C ALA A 107 5.56 -1.30 -3.49
N LEU A 108 4.76 -0.49 -4.20
CA LEU A 108 4.32 -0.72 -5.56
C LEU A 108 5.50 -0.89 -6.52
N LEU A 109 6.42 0.07 -6.56
CA LEU A 109 7.57 0.07 -7.46
C LEU A 109 8.55 -1.08 -7.15
N LEU A 110 8.77 -1.37 -5.87
CA LEU A 110 9.63 -2.50 -5.50
C LEU A 110 8.98 -3.83 -5.91
N GLY A 111 7.65 -3.97 -5.77
CA GLY A 111 6.90 -5.11 -6.30
C GLY A 111 7.08 -5.29 -7.81
N VAL A 112 7.02 -4.20 -8.58
CA VAL A 112 7.34 -4.20 -10.03
C VAL A 112 8.75 -4.70 -10.27
N VAL A 113 9.75 -4.15 -9.57
CA VAL A 113 11.17 -4.46 -9.78
C VAL A 113 11.48 -5.92 -9.46
N ILE A 114 10.89 -6.53 -8.43
CA ILE A 114 11.09 -7.95 -8.07
C ILE A 114 10.85 -8.87 -9.25
N VAL A 115 9.84 -8.59 -10.07
CA VAL A 115 9.53 -9.44 -11.24
C VAL A 115 10.25 -8.98 -12.49
N THR A 116 10.24 -7.67 -12.76
CA THR A 116 10.74 -7.16 -14.05
C THR A 116 12.26 -7.20 -14.17
N SER A 117 13.00 -7.17 -13.05
CA SER A 117 14.46 -7.34 -13.04
C SER A 117 14.91 -8.69 -13.60
N GLU A 118 14.12 -9.76 -13.41
CA GLU A 118 14.47 -11.07 -13.98
C GLU A 118 14.27 -11.11 -15.50
N PHE A 119 13.26 -10.41 -16.00
CA PHE A 119 13.09 -10.26 -17.44
C PHE A 119 14.18 -9.38 -18.06
N ALA A 120 14.53 -8.28 -17.40
CA ALA A 120 15.57 -7.37 -17.85
C ALA A 120 16.97 -8.03 -17.87
N ASN A 121 17.26 -8.91 -16.90
CA ASN A 121 18.55 -9.60 -16.79
C ASN A 121 18.54 -11.01 -17.42
N GLN A 122 17.48 -11.41 -18.12
CA GLN A 122 17.31 -12.73 -18.77
C GLN A 122 17.48 -13.94 -17.83
N THR A 123 17.29 -13.74 -16.52
CA THR A 123 17.42 -14.79 -15.50
C THR A 123 16.13 -15.59 -15.28
N ALA A 124 15.01 -15.13 -15.83
CA ALA A 124 13.71 -15.78 -15.69
C ALA A 124 13.73 -17.23 -16.23
N ALA A 125 14.38 -17.46 -17.38
CA ALA A 125 14.49 -18.81 -17.98
C ALA A 125 15.22 -19.79 -17.03
N VAL A 126 16.34 -19.35 -16.44
CA VAL A 126 17.14 -20.18 -15.51
C VAL A 126 16.32 -20.54 -14.26
N THR A 127 15.56 -19.60 -13.72
CA THR A 127 14.71 -19.83 -12.56
C THR A 127 13.64 -20.88 -12.83
N PHE A 128 13.02 -20.89 -14.02
CA PHE A 128 11.99 -21.85 -14.38
C PHE A 128 12.55 -23.24 -14.76
N VAL A 129 13.81 -23.32 -15.18
CA VAL A 129 14.49 -24.60 -15.43
C VAL A 129 14.88 -25.29 -14.10
N THR A 130 15.33 -24.50 -13.13
CA THR A 130 15.76 -25.05 -11.82
C THR A 130 14.59 -25.45 -10.91
N VAL A 131 13.42 -24.78 -11.05
CA VAL A 131 12.22 -25.08 -10.28
C VAL A 131 11.05 -25.39 -11.24
N PRO A 132 10.74 -26.67 -11.50
CA PRO A 132 9.74 -27.04 -12.51
C PRO A 132 8.30 -26.63 -12.15
N ARG A 133 8.01 -26.38 -10.86
CA ARG A 133 6.70 -25.94 -10.38
C ARG A 133 6.59 -24.39 -10.49
N ARG A 134 6.15 -23.87 -11.64
CA ARG A 134 5.98 -22.42 -11.92
C ARG A 134 5.12 -21.71 -10.85
N THR A 135 4.11 -22.37 -10.29
CA THR A 135 3.24 -21.82 -9.25
C THR A 135 3.98 -21.55 -7.94
N THR A 136 4.93 -22.38 -7.55
CA THR A 136 5.76 -22.19 -6.35
C THR A 136 6.66 -20.97 -6.50
N VAL A 137 7.26 -20.77 -7.67
CA VAL A 137 8.08 -19.58 -7.96
C VAL A 137 7.24 -18.30 -7.87
N ILE A 138 6.04 -18.30 -8.47
CA ILE A 138 5.16 -17.12 -8.42
C ILE A 138 4.68 -16.88 -6.97
N GLY A 139 4.32 -17.93 -6.24
CA GLY A 139 3.96 -17.84 -4.82
C GLY A 139 5.06 -17.23 -3.96
N ALA A 140 6.33 -17.64 -4.17
CA ALA A 140 7.48 -17.07 -3.50
C ALA A 140 7.65 -15.57 -3.80
N LYS A 141 7.44 -15.16 -5.06
CA LYS A 141 7.50 -13.74 -5.44
C LYS A 141 6.37 -12.92 -4.81
N VAL A 142 5.14 -13.45 -4.80
CA VAL A 142 3.99 -12.79 -4.14
C VAL A 142 4.30 -12.60 -2.65
N ALA A 143 4.83 -13.64 -1.98
CA ALA A 143 5.23 -13.54 -0.59
C ALA A 143 6.38 -12.53 -0.39
N ALA A 144 7.36 -12.47 -1.30
CA ALA A 144 8.43 -11.48 -1.24
C ALA A 144 7.89 -10.04 -1.40
N GLY A 145 6.98 -9.80 -2.36
CA GLY A 145 6.33 -8.50 -2.53
C GLY A 145 5.50 -8.08 -1.31
N ALA A 146 4.77 -9.03 -0.71
CA ALA A 146 4.02 -8.81 0.52
C ALA A 146 4.94 -8.46 1.70
N CYS A 147 6.05 -9.19 1.88
CA CYS A 147 7.04 -8.92 2.92
C CYS A 147 7.73 -7.57 2.72
N CYS A 148 8.04 -7.17 1.49
CA CYS A 148 8.60 -5.85 1.21
C CYS A 148 7.61 -4.74 1.56
N GLY A 149 6.33 -4.89 1.21
CA GLY A 149 5.27 -3.98 1.64
C GLY A 149 5.19 -3.88 3.16
N ALA A 150 5.19 -5.03 3.86
CA ALA A 150 5.18 -5.07 5.32
C ALA A 150 6.42 -4.41 5.95
N LEU A 151 7.60 -4.53 5.33
CA LEU A 151 8.82 -3.88 5.78
C LEU A 151 8.71 -2.36 5.67
N PHE A 152 8.25 -1.82 4.53
CA PHE A 152 8.02 -0.37 4.39
C PHE A 152 6.98 0.13 5.39
N TRP A 153 5.87 -0.62 5.56
CA TRP A 153 4.89 -0.29 6.59
C TRP A 153 5.52 -0.24 7.99
N LEU A 154 6.34 -1.23 8.36
CA LEU A 154 6.98 -1.30 9.68
C LEU A 154 7.90 -0.08 9.90
N VAL A 155 8.77 0.22 8.94
CA VAL A 155 9.68 1.37 9.02
C VAL A 155 8.90 2.68 9.11
N GLY A 156 7.88 2.87 8.27
CA GLY A 156 7.02 4.07 8.29
C GLY A 156 6.25 4.21 9.60
N THR A 157 5.72 3.11 10.14
CA THR A 157 4.99 3.10 11.41
C THR A 157 5.90 3.39 12.60
N VAL A 158 7.13 2.87 12.60
CA VAL A 158 8.13 3.18 13.65
C VAL A 158 8.49 4.67 13.63
N LEU A 159 8.75 5.24 12.45
CA LEU A 159 9.02 6.68 12.31
C LEU A 159 7.84 7.53 12.79
N ALA A 160 6.62 7.14 12.42
CA ALA A 160 5.41 7.81 12.86
C ALA A 160 5.18 7.68 14.37
N ALA A 161 5.46 6.51 14.95
CA ALA A 161 5.35 6.28 16.40
C ALA A 161 6.33 7.15 17.21
N VAL A 162 7.50 7.45 16.66
CA VAL A 162 8.47 8.36 17.28
C VAL A 162 8.04 9.83 17.13
N ALA A 163 7.47 10.21 15.97
CA ALA A 163 7.12 11.59 15.67
C ALA A 163 5.76 12.02 16.26
N THR A 164 4.82 11.10 16.43
CA THR A 164 3.45 11.43 16.86
C THR A 164 3.37 11.97 18.31
N PRO A 165 4.01 11.37 19.34
CA PRO A 165 3.93 11.88 20.71
C PRO A 165 4.42 13.32 20.87
N PRO A 166 5.62 13.74 20.37
CA PRO A 166 6.05 15.12 20.46
C PRO A 166 5.12 16.08 19.71
N PHE A 167 4.56 15.67 18.56
CA PHE A 167 3.57 16.46 17.84
C PHE A 167 2.32 16.71 18.73
N LEU A 168 1.71 15.65 19.29
CA LEU A 168 0.53 15.77 20.14
C LEU A 168 0.81 16.66 21.36
N TYR A 169 2.00 16.53 21.96
CA TYR A 169 2.42 17.36 23.08
C TYR A 169 2.48 18.86 22.69
N THR A 170 3.06 19.21 21.55
CA THR A 170 3.14 20.61 21.06
C THR A 170 1.77 21.19 20.72
N GLN A 171 0.79 20.36 20.36
CA GLN A 171 -0.59 20.79 20.08
C GLN A 171 -1.48 20.84 21.37
N HIS A 172 -0.94 20.53 22.55
CA HIS A 172 -1.67 20.45 23.81
C HIS A 172 -2.89 19.53 23.75
N ILE A 173 -2.76 18.38 23.07
CA ILE A 173 -3.79 17.35 22.98
C ILE A 173 -3.26 16.01 23.52
N SER A 174 -4.11 15.32 24.27
CA SER A 174 -3.82 13.99 24.80
C SER A 174 -4.60 12.94 24.00
N ALA A 175 -3.89 12.06 23.33
CA ALA A 175 -4.46 10.93 22.61
C ALA A 175 -3.85 9.63 23.10
N SER A 176 -4.69 8.60 23.29
CA SER A 176 -4.20 7.24 23.49
C SER A 176 -3.81 6.63 22.14
N LEU A 177 -2.51 6.38 21.93
CA LEU A 177 -2.02 5.67 20.75
C LEU A 177 -2.42 4.18 20.77
N ALA A 178 -2.80 3.64 21.91
CA ALA A 178 -3.32 2.28 22.06
C ALA A 178 -4.83 2.15 21.79
N GLY A 179 -5.52 3.26 21.44
CA GLY A 179 -6.95 3.25 21.13
C GLY A 179 -7.29 2.43 19.90
N TRP A 180 -8.49 1.83 19.87
CA TRP A 180 -8.96 1.00 18.75
C TRP A 180 -8.90 1.71 17.40
N THR A 181 -9.26 3.00 17.36
CA THR A 181 -9.21 3.81 16.13
C THR A 181 -7.81 3.85 15.52
N VAL A 182 -6.78 4.07 16.35
CA VAL A 182 -5.38 4.09 15.92
C VAL A 182 -4.93 2.70 15.50
N ALA A 183 -5.17 1.68 16.34
CA ALA A 183 -4.78 0.30 16.05
C ALA A 183 -5.40 -0.22 14.75
N ARG A 184 -6.70 0.03 14.53
CA ARG A 184 -7.39 -0.32 13.30
C ARG A 184 -6.76 0.36 12.09
N SER A 185 -6.50 1.67 12.15
CA SER A 185 -5.90 2.41 11.03
C SER A 185 -4.49 1.91 10.71
N VAL A 186 -3.67 1.59 11.71
CA VAL A 186 -2.33 1.04 11.54
C VAL A 186 -2.37 -0.37 10.91
N LEU A 187 -3.32 -1.23 11.32
CA LEU A 187 -3.51 -2.56 10.73
C LEU A 187 -4.01 -2.49 9.28
N LEU A 188 -4.97 -1.61 9.00
CA LEU A 188 -5.44 -1.42 7.62
C LEU A 188 -4.36 -0.79 6.73
N ASN A 189 -3.49 0.03 7.31
CA ASN A 189 -2.32 0.56 6.63
C ASN A 189 -1.30 -0.55 6.27
N LEU A 190 -1.08 -1.55 7.16
CA LEU A 190 -0.31 -2.75 6.80
C LEU A 190 -0.91 -3.45 5.58
N LEU A 191 -2.23 -3.67 5.60
CA LEU A 191 -2.93 -4.30 4.48
C LEU A 191 -2.75 -3.50 3.18
N ALA A 192 -2.80 -2.16 3.25
CA ALA A 192 -2.56 -1.30 2.10
C ALA A 192 -1.15 -1.48 1.54
N PHE A 193 -0.10 -1.43 2.37
CA PHE A 193 1.28 -1.61 1.92
C PHE A 193 1.52 -2.99 1.31
N VAL A 194 0.99 -4.05 1.92
CA VAL A 194 1.05 -5.42 1.41
C VAL A 194 0.34 -5.52 0.06
N ALA A 195 -0.89 -5.00 -0.02
CA ALA A 195 -1.66 -5.02 -1.27
C ALA A 195 -0.95 -4.27 -2.40
N TRP A 196 -0.38 -3.09 -2.14
CA TRP A 196 0.38 -2.33 -3.13
C TRP A 196 1.66 -3.04 -3.59
N GLY A 197 2.38 -3.70 -2.67
CA GLY A 197 3.56 -4.50 -3.03
C GLY A 197 3.19 -5.67 -3.96
N VAL A 198 2.11 -6.39 -3.65
CA VAL A 198 1.62 -7.50 -4.49
C VAL A 198 0.98 -7.00 -5.79
N PHE A 199 0.28 -5.86 -5.77
CA PHE A 199 -0.25 -5.20 -6.96
C PHE A 199 0.88 -4.87 -7.96
N GLY A 200 1.98 -4.27 -7.46
CA GLY A 200 3.15 -3.95 -8.28
C GLY A 200 3.77 -5.18 -8.94
N LEU A 201 3.88 -6.25 -8.16
CA LEU A 201 4.36 -7.54 -8.67
C LEU A 201 3.45 -8.08 -9.79
N GLY A 202 2.14 -8.06 -9.60
CA GLY A 202 1.17 -8.48 -10.61
C GLY A 202 1.27 -7.62 -11.87
N LEU A 203 1.39 -6.30 -11.73
CA LEU A 203 1.55 -5.36 -12.83
C LEU A 203 2.84 -5.64 -13.62
N GLY A 204 3.96 -5.87 -12.92
CA GLY A 204 5.24 -6.24 -13.53
C GLY A 204 5.16 -7.56 -14.29
N ALA A 205 4.46 -8.57 -13.76
CA ALA A 205 4.25 -9.86 -14.40
C ALA A 205 3.41 -9.76 -15.68
N VAL A 206 2.42 -8.86 -15.71
CA VAL A 206 1.58 -8.62 -16.89
C VAL A 206 2.36 -7.91 -18.00
N LEU A 207 3.09 -6.85 -17.68
CA LEU A 207 3.76 -5.98 -18.66
C LEU A 207 5.13 -6.50 -19.10
N ARG A 208 5.85 -7.24 -18.27
CA ARG A 208 7.19 -7.83 -18.53
C ARG A 208 8.27 -6.84 -18.98
N SER A 209 7.98 -5.57 -19.02
CA SER A 209 8.90 -4.48 -19.36
C SER A 209 9.11 -3.65 -18.08
N GLN A 210 10.35 -3.48 -17.66
CA GLN A 210 10.65 -2.74 -16.44
C GLN A 210 10.22 -1.28 -16.57
N LEU A 211 10.61 -0.62 -17.67
CA LEU A 211 10.21 0.78 -17.91
C LEU A 211 8.70 0.92 -18.05
N GLY A 212 8.07 0.05 -18.86
CA GLY A 212 6.62 0.08 -19.05
C GLY A 212 5.84 -0.15 -17.74
N ALA A 213 6.29 -1.09 -16.90
CA ALA A 213 5.63 -1.37 -15.63
C ALA A 213 5.81 -0.25 -14.59
N VAL A 214 6.99 0.39 -14.54
CA VAL A 214 7.23 1.55 -13.69
C VAL A 214 6.36 2.73 -14.12
N VAL A 215 6.33 3.05 -15.42
CA VAL A 215 5.48 4.15 -15.93
C VAL A 215 4.01 3.87 -15.67
N ALA A 216 3.53 2.64 -15.92
CA ALA A 216 2.16 2.25 -15.63
C ALA A 216 1.83 2.32 -14.12
N ALA A 217 2.75 1.90 -13.24
CA ALA A 217 2.59 1.98 -11.80
C ALA A 217 2.42 3.43 -11.33
N ILE A 218 3.29 4.32 -11.80
CA ILE A 218 3.20 5.77 -11.49
C ILE A 218 1.88 6.35 -12.05
N ALA A 219 1.52 6.01 -13.28
CA ALA A 219 0.30 6.48 -13.91
C ALA A 219 -0.97 6.02 -13.16
N VAL A 220 -1.02 4.76 -12.71
CA VAL A 220 -2.14 4.24 -11.90
C VAL A 220 -2.21 4.95 -10.55
N TYR A 221 -1.08 5.13 -9.89
CA TYR A 221 -1.05 5.80 -8.59
C TYR A 221 -1.42 7.28 -8.70
N ALA A 222 -0.72 8.05 -9.53
CA ALA A 222 -0.96 9.47 -9.71
C ALA A 222 -2.32 9.76 -10.38
N GLY A 223 -2.71 8.96 -11.37
CA GLY A 223 -3.99 9.07 -12.05
C GLY A 223 -5.19 8.81 -11.14
N SER A 224 -5.00 8.04 -10.07
CA SER A 224 -6.04 7.83 -9.06
C SER A 224 -6.47 9.13 -8.37
N PHE A 225 -5.54 10.04 -8.11
CA PHE A 225 -5.87 11.37 -7.55
C PHE A 225 -6.55 12.26 -8.59
N GLY A 226 -6.21 12.09 -9.87
CA GLY A 226 -6.92 12.74 -10.98
C GLY A 226 -8.40 12.35 -11.04
N ALA A 227 -8.75 11.13 -10.64
CA ALA A 227 -10.14 10.69 -10.59
C ALA A 227 -10.98 11.57 -9.63
N ILE A 228 -10.43 11.99 -8.49
CA ILE A 228 -11.12 12.89 -7.55
C ILE A 228 -11.47 14.22 -8.27
N LEU A 229 -10.50 14.80 -8.99
CA LEU A 229 -10.70 16.07 -9.70
C LEU A 229 -11.76 15.92 -10.80
N VAL A 230 -11.68 14.86 -11.59
CA VAL A 230 -12.63 14.58 -12.69
C VAL A 230 -14.05 14.39 -12.14
N PHE A 231 -14.23 13.54 -11.13
CA PHE A 231 -15.56 13.29 -10.59
C PHE A 231 -16.13 14.48 -9.81
N THR A 232 -15.27 15.30 -9.18
CA THR A 232 -15.70 16.58 -8.57
C THR A 232 -16.17 17.57 -9.64
N ALA A 233 -15.43 17.68 -10.76
CA ALA A 233 -15.84 18.52 -11.88
C ALA A 233 -17.17 18.06 -12.50
N LEU A 234 -17.34 16.73 -12.67
CA LEU A 234 -18.60 16.16 -13.15
C LEU A 234 -19.76 16.42 -12.18
N TYR A 235 -19.52 16.34 -10.88
CA TYR A 235 -20.51 16.69 -9.88
C TYR A 235 -20.94 18.14 -10.01
N ASN A 236 -20.03 19.08 -10.22
CA ASN A 236 -20.33 20.49 -10.39
C ASN A 236 -21.15 20.78 -11.66
N LEU A 237 -21.04 19.90 -12.69
CA LEU A 237 -21.82 20.02 -13.94
C LEU A 237 -23.20 19.36 -13.85
N PHE A 238 -23.27 18.19 -13.24
CA PHE A 238 -24.46 17.34 -13.29
C PHE A 238 -25.23 17.25 -11.96
N HIS A 239 -24.63 17.67 -10.84
CA HIS A 239 -25.17 17.67 -9.47
C HIS A 239 -25.68 16.29 -9.00
N GLN A 240 -25.10 15.19 -9.52
CA GLN A 240 -25.45 13.83 -9.13
C GLN A 240 -24.61 13.38 -7.95
N GLY A 241 -25.23 13.15 -6.77
CA GLY A 241 -24.54 12.86 -5.51
C GLY A 241 -23.59 11.62 -5.53
N TRP A 242 -23.91 10.60 -6.36
CA TRP A 242 -23.07 9.40 -6.50
C TRP A 242 -21.67 9.71 -7.10
N MET A 243 -21.55 10.79 -7.88
CA MET A 243 -20.27 11.20 -8.47
C MET A 243 -19.22 11.55 -7.41
N LEU A 244 -19.63 12.05 -6.25
CA LEU A 244 -18.71 12.32 -5.15
C LEU A 244 -18.13 11.04 -4.52
N GLY A 245 -18.86 9.92 -4.57
CA GLY A 245 -18.40 8.62 -4.08
C GLY A 245 -17.62 7.80 -5.11
N ALA A 246 -17.82 8.07 -6.41
CA ALA A 246 -17.26 7.30 -7.52
C ALA A 246 -15.72 7.24 -7.58
N PRO A 247 -14.94 8.23 -7.12
CA PRO A 247 -13.49 8.16 -7.11
C PRO A 247 -12.90 6.92 -6.41
N VAL A 248 -13.66 6.27 -5.53
CA VAL A 248 -13.24 5.03 -4.85
C VAL A 248 -12.87 3.90 -5.82
N ILE A 249 -13.34 3.94 -7.07
CA ILE A 249 -12.97 2.95 -8.09
C ILE A 249 -11.46 2.99 -8.38
N ALA A 250 -10.83 4.16 -8.25
CA ALA A 250 -9.40 4.29 -8.49
C ALA A 250 -8.56 3.67 -7.34
N PRO A 251 -7.53 2.85 -7.64
CA PRO A 251 -6.83 2.04 -6.64
C PRO A 251 -6.24 2.84 -5.47
N ALA A 252 -5.64 4.01 -5.71
CA ALA A 252 -5.08 4.79 -4.61
C ALA A 252 -6.17 5.41 -3.73
N VAL A 253 -7.30 5.83 -4.33
CA VAL A 253 -8.45 6.33 -3.57
C VAL A 253 -9.12 5.21 -2.78
N ALA A 254 -9.24 4.01 -3.36
CA ALA A 254 -9.73 2.83 -2.65
C ALA A 254 -8.88 2.51 -1.41
N SER A 255 -7.57 2.54 -1.57
CA SER A 255 -6.60 2.36 -0.47
C SER A 255 -6.75 3.46 0.60
N GLU A 256 -7.01 4.71 0.20
CA GLU A 256 -7.28 5.84 1.10
C GLU A 256 -8.54 5.59 1.93
N VAL A 257 -9.66 5.28 1.25
CA VAL A 257 -10.95 5.00 1.91
C VAL A 257 -10.83 3.84 2.90
N MET A 258 -10.09 2.78 2.53
CA MET A 258 -9.88 1.62 3.40
C MET A 258 -9.18 1.99 4.72
N THR A 259 -8.19 2.87 4.68
CA THR A 259 -7.29 3.14 5.82
C THR A 259 -7.72 4.31 6.69
N THR A 260 -8.54 5.23 6.16
CA THR A 260 -8.97 6.44 6.88
C THR A 260 -9.92 6.08 8.03
N SER A 261 -9.73 6.71 9.19
CA SER A 261 -10.55 6.49 10.39
C SER A 261 -11.89 7.24 10.39
N GLY A 262 -12.08 8.14 9.42
CA GLY A 262 -13.31 8.93 9.21
C GLY A 262 -13.76 8.87 7.75
N GLN A 263 -14.40 9.92 7.27
CA GLN A 263 -14.68 10.08 5.84
C GLN A 263 -13.42 10.58 5.13
N ALA A 264 -12.94 9.83 4.14
CA ALA A 264 -11.78 10.20 3.35
C ALA A 264 -12.07 11.45 2.46
N PHE A 265 -13.32 11.59 2.02
CA PHE A 265 -13.83 12.73 1.23
C PHE A 265 -15.36 12.77 1.33
N PRO A 266 -16.04 13.87 0.91
CA PRO A 266 -17.51 13.97 0.97
C PRO A 266 -18.17 12.80 0.22
N ASN A 267 -19.15 12.17 0.85
CA ASN A 267 -19.86 10.97 0.34
C ASN A 267 -18.94 9.75 0.07
N ALA A 268 -17.78 9.67 0.72
CA ALA A 268 -16.94 8.47 0.64
C ALA A 268 -17.71 7.24 1.12
N PRO A 269 -17.62 6.11 0.39
CA PRO A 269 -18.24 4.87 0.82
C PRO A 269 -17.56 4.31 2.08
N PRO A 270 -18.16 3.32 2.75
CA PRO A 270 -17.56 2.66 3.90
C PRO A 270 -16.18 2.05 3.58
N ALA A 271 -15.28 2.01 4.57
CA ALA A 271 -13.90 1.55 4.42
C ALA A 271 -13.76 0.14 3.79
N TRP A 272 -14.72 -0.77 4.06
CA TRP A 272 -14.70 -2.11 3.48
C TRP A 272 -14.82 -2.10 1.95
N VAL A 273 -15.53 -1.12 1.36
CA VAL A 273 -15.64 -0.97 -0.10
C VAL A 273 -14.28 -0.71 -0.72
N GLY A 274 -13.51 0.22 -0.14
CA GLY A 274 -12.13 0.48 -0.57
C GLY A 274 -11.25 -0.78 -0.46
N GLY A 275 -11.39 -1.54 0.63
CA GLY A 275 -10.69 -2.81 0.83
C GLY A 275 -11.01 -3.85 -0.23
N VAL A 276 -12.29 -4.06 -0.54
CA VAL A 276 -12.73 -5.02 -1.58
C VAL A 276 -12.20 -4.62 -2.96
N ILE A 277 -12.28 -3.34 -3.31
CA ILE A 277 -11.77 -2.84 -4.59
C ILE A 277 -10.26 -3.04 -4.69
N MET A 278 -9.50 -2.67 -3.66
CA MET A 278 -8.03 -2.80 -3.67
C MET A 278 -7.58 -4.26 -3.75
N ILE A 279 -8.22 -5.15 -2.98
CA ILE A 279 -7.94 -6.59 -3.02
C ILE A 279 -8.34 -7.16 -4.39
N GLY A 280 -9.50 -6.75 -4.94
CA GLY A 280 -9.96 -7.17 -6.25
C GLY A 280 -8.96 -6.85 -7.37
N TYR A 281 -8.43 -5.64 -7.41
CA TYR A 281 -7.37 -5.26 -8.36
C TYR A 281 -6.09 -6.09 -8.17
N THR A 282 -5.67 -6.26 -6.92
CA THR A 282 -4.46 -7.03 -6.59
C THR A 282 -4.60 -8.49 -7.06
N VAL A 283 -5.72 -9.13 -6.76
CA VAL A 283 -6.00 -10.51 -7.18
C VAL A 283 -6.10 -10.62 -8.70
N ALA A 284 -6.79 -9.68 -9.36
CA ALA A 284 -6.93 -9.68 -10.82
C ALA A 284 -5.58 -9.56 -11.54
N LEU A 285 -4.68 -8.69 -11.06
CA LEU A 285 -3.35 -8.52 -11.64
C LEU A 285 -2.45 -9.75 -11.41
N VAL A 286 -2.48 -10.33 -10.22
CA VAL A 286 -1.71 -11.56 -9.94
C VAL A 286 -2.25 -12.72 -10.77
N ALA A 287 -3.55 -12.92 -10.83
CA ALA A 287 -4.18 -13.97 -11.65
C ALA A 287 -3.88 -13.78 -13.14
N GLY A 288 -3.96 -12.53 -13.64
CA GLY A 288 -3.58 -12.17 -15.00
C GLY A 288 -2.10 -12.47 -15.31
N GLY A 289 -1.21 -12.10 -14.38
CA GLY A 289 0.23 -12.41 -14.49
C GLY A 289 0.49 -13.92 -14.53
N ILE A 290 -0.19 -14.71 -13.68
CA ILE A 290 -0.10 -16.18 -13.69
C ILE A 290 -0.61 -16.75 -15.02
N ALA A 291 -1.77 -16.31 -15.49
CA ALA A 291 -2.37 -16.79 -16.73
C ALA A 291 -1.48 -16.51 -17.94
N LEU A 292 -0.91 -15.29 -18.01
CA LEU A 292 0.01 -14.92 -19.09
C LEU A 292 1.33 -15.69 -19.03
N THR A 293 1.84 -15.97 -17.82
CA THR A 293 3.08 -16.75 -17.65
C THR A 293 2.89 -18.23 -18.04
N ARG A 294 1.67 -18.76 -17.91
CA ARG A 294 1.35 -20.13 -18.35
C ARG A 294 1.17 -20.24 -19.85
N ARG A 295 0.63 -19.20 -20.51
CA ARG A 295 0.28 -19.23 -21.95
C ARG A 295 1.42 -18.81 -22.88
N ARG A 296 2.39 -18.05 -22.37
CA ARG A 296 3.51 -17.56 -23.18
C ARG A 296 4.76 -18.35 -22.83
N ASP A 297 5.41 -18.92 -23.83
CA ASP A 297 6.71 -19.53 -23.65
C ASP A 297 7.71 -18.45 -23.23
N VAL A 298 8.57 -18.81 -22.27
CA VAL A 298 9.65 -17.94 -21.81
C VAL A 298 10.80 -18.13 -22.80
N ILE A 299 10.76 -17.37 -23.89
CA ILE A 299 11.86 -17.27 -24.83
C ILE A 299 12.73 -16.10 -24.44
#